data_edc4802bd6be52a89eb1218124f015ae
#
_entry.id   edc4802bd6be52a89eb1218124f015ae
#
_cell.length_a   1.000
_cell.length_b   1.000
_cell.length_c   1.000
_cell.angle_alpha   90.00
_cell.angle_beta   90.00
_cell.angle_gamma   90.00
#
_symmetry.space_group_name_H-M   'P 1'
#
loop_
_entity.id
_entity.type
_entity.pdbx_description
1 polymer ?
#
loop_
_entity_poly.entity_id
_entity_poly.type
_entity_poly.pdbx_seq_one_letter_code
_entity_poly.pdbx_strand_id
1 'polypeptide(L)'
;QRCFDNFYGHLHTEVGYFSPFANLGGADFQRNGVTVTDEGYETFLLADEADRWIRSRDPAKPFFLYMPFIAPHSPLEAPEDYVAKYADLEDTRELTRSESIDRTRRMNPAGSARPIYAAVVDALDDAIGKVLTTLKEEGIEEETIILFSSDNGGAAYAGGGADNYPLRGGK
;
A
#
# COMPACT_ATOMS: atom_id res chain seq x y z
N GLN A 1 -14.65 1.01 13.84
CA GLN A 1 -14.70 2.37 14.41
C GLN A 1 -14.53 2.44 15.94
N ARG A 2 -14.26 1.34 16.63
CA ARG A 2 -14.02 1.42 18.08
C ARG A 2 -12.63 2.01 18.31
N CYS A 3 -12.57 3.10 19.09
CA CYS A 3 -11.36 3.82 19.50
C CYS A 3 -10.75 4.81 18.48
N PHE A 4 -11.37 5.06 17.33
CA PHE A 4 -10.96 6.11 16.40
C PHE A 4 -12.13 7.03 16.10
N ASP A 5 -11.87 8.33 16.05
CA ASP A 5 -12.89 9.36 15.74
C ASP A 5 -13.17 9.42 14.23
N ASN A 6 -12.16 9.09 13.43
CA ASN A 6 -12.25 9.09 11.97
C ASN A 6 -11.77 7.76 11.39
N PHE A 7 -12.41 7.33 10.31
CA PHE A 7 -12.06 6.16 9.53
C PHE A 7 -12.25 6.43 8.05
N TYR A 8 -11.24 6.10 7.25
CA TYR A 8 -11.34 6.06 5.80
C TYR A 8 -10.54 4.86 5.30
N GLY A 9 -11.14 4.03 4.46
CA GLY A 9 -10.51 2.84 3.92
C GLY A 9 -11.50 1.69 3.75
N HIS A 10 -10.96 0.50 3.56
CA HIS A 10 -11.72 -0.75 3.38
C HIS A 10 -11.66 -1.62 4.65
N LEU A 11 -12.60 -2.56 4.77
CA LEU A 11 -12.69 -3.50 5.89
C LEU A 11 -12.15 -4.89 5.50
N HIS A 12 -12.13 -5.19 4.22
CA HIS A 12 -11.68 -6.47 3.68
C HIS A 12 -10.19 -6.43 3.34
N THR A 13 -9.52 -7.58 3.40
CA THR A 13 -8.08 -7.69 3.18
C THR A 13 -7.68 -7.86 1.70
N GLU A 14 -8.63 -8.20 0.83
CA GLU A 14 -8.39 -8.51 -0.58
C GLU A 14 -9.24 -7.59 -1.47
N VAL A 15 -8.84 -6.33 -1.55
CA VAL A 15 -9.37 -5.36 -2.50
C VAL A 15 -8.33 -5.07 -3.58
N GLY A 16 -8.78 -4.77 -4.80
CA GLY A 16 -7.90 -4.27 -5.86
C GLY A 16 -7.53 -2.81 -5.59
N TYR A 17 -6.34 -2.40 -6.04
CA TYR A 17 -5.86 -1.04 -5.84
C TYR A 17 -6.63 0.04 -6.62
N PHE A 18 -7.31 -0.36 -7.70
CA PHE A 18 -8.13 0.55 -8.52
C PHE A 18 -9.63 0.32 -8.37
N SER A 19 -10.02 -0.62 -7.55
CA SER A 19 -11.42 -0.99 -7.38
C SER A 19 -11.81 -0.93 -5.92
N PRO A 20 -12.86 -0.18 -5.57
CA PRO A 20 -13.38 -0.13 -4.21
C PRO A 20 -14.18 -1.40 -3.83
N PHE A 21 -14.14 -2.44 -4.66
CA PHE A 21 -14.90 -3.66 -4.44
C PHE A 21 -14.02 -4.75 -3.84
N ALA A 22 -14.52 -5.38 -2.78
CA ALA A 22 -13.93 -6.59 -2.25
C ALA A 22 -14.00 -7.73 -3.27
N ASN A 23 -13.04 -8.65 -3.27
CA ASN A 23 -13.02 -9.82 -4.16
C ASN A 23 -14.28 -10.70 -4.07
N LEU A 24 -14.95 -10.66 -2.92
CA LEU A 24 -16.23 -11.37 -2.70
C LEU A 24 -17.45 -10.59 -3.18
N GLY A 25 -17.26 -9.41 -3.77
CA GLY A 25 -18.30 -8.53 -4.26
C GLY A 25 -18.78 -7.52 -3.21
N GLY A 26 -19.28 -6.38 -3.69
CA GLY A 26 -19.78 -5.28 -2.87
C GLY A 26 -18.74 -4.18 -2.66
N ALA A 27 -19.22 -2.94 -2.57
CA ALA A 27 -18.38 -1.78 -2.31
C ALA A 27 -17.91 -1.81 -0.85
N ASP A 28 -16.59 -1.78 -0.63
CA ASP A 28 -16.00 -1.91 0.70
C ASP A 28 -15.30 -0.63 1.19
N PHE A 29 -15.12 0.35 0.34
CA PHE A 29 -14.50 1.62 0.73
C PHE A 29 -15.49 2.48 1.52
N GLN A 30 -15.07 2.96 2.69
CA GLN A 30 -15.95 3.66 3.63
C GLN A 30 -15.28 4.90 4.22
N ARG A 31 -16.09 5.91 4.50
CA ARG A 31 -15.73 7.06 5.35
C ARG A 31 -16.71 7.11 6.52
N ASN A 32 -16.20 6.87 7.73
CA ASN A 32 -16.97 6.89 8.98
C ASN A 32 -18.24 6.01 8.97
N GLY A 33 -18.14 4.81 8.35
CA GLY A 33 -19.26 3.86 8.26
C GLY A 33 -20.21 4.10 7.08
N VAL A 34 -19.94 5.11 6.25
CA VAL A 34 -20.69 5.37 5.03
C VAL A 34 -19.87 4.89 3.83
N THR A 35 -20.44 4.05 2.99
CA THR A 35 -19.80 3.59 1.76
C THR A 35 -19.52 4.77 0.84
N VAL A 36 -18.30 4.85 0.31
CA VAL A 36 -17.87 5.83 -0.67
C VAL A 36 -17.39 5.14 -1.95
N THR A 37 -17.46 5.86 -3.07
CA THR A 37 -17.08 5.38 -4.39
C THR A 37 -15.97 6.28 -4.95
N ASP A 38 -14.99 6.61 -4.12
CA ASP A 38 -13.87 7.42 -4.54
C ASP A 38 -13.06 6.65 -5.60
N GLU A 39 -12.79 7.30 -6.73
CA GLU A 39 -12.05 6.72 -7.85
C GLU A 39 -10.57 7.08 -7.74
N GLY A 40 -9.69 6.12 -8.02
CA GLY A 40 -8.25 6.34 -8.01
C GLY A 40 -7.47 5.12 -7.54
N TYR A 41 -6.18 5.33 -7.36
CA TYR A 41 -5.28 4.32 -6.80
C TYR A 41 -5.37 4.36 -5.27
N GLU A 42 -5.75 3.25 -4.65
CA GLU A 42 -6.10 3.13 -3.23
C GLU A 42 -5.03 3.74 -2.31
N THR A 43 -3.77 3.43 -2.56
CA THR A 43 -2.63 3.94 -1.78
C THR A 43 -2.57 5.47 -1.78
N PHE A 44 -2.87 6.11 -2.92
CA PHE A 44 -2.92 7.56 -3.02
C PHE A 44 -4.17 8.14 -2.37
N LEU A 45 -5.32 7.48 -2.50
CA LEU A 45 -6.55 7.91 -1.84
C LEU A 45 -6.39 7.93 -0.31
N LEU A 46 -5.69 6.94 0.26
CA LEU A 46 -5.40 6.93 1.70
C LEU A 46 -4.47 8.09 2.10
N ALA A 47 -3.44 8.38 1.31
CA ALA A 47 -2.54 9.49 1.56
C ALA A 47 -3.24 10.86 1.42
N ASP A 48 -4.13 11.00 0.42
CA ASP A 48 -4.93 12.19 0.19
C ASP A 48 -5.89 12.47 1.36
N GLU A 49 -6.52 11.42 1.86
CA GLU A 49 -7.39 11.53 3.04
C GLU A 49 -6.60 11.89 4.30
N ALA A 50 -5.41 11.31 4.48
CA ALA A 50 -4.51 11.66 5.58
C ALA A 50 -4.09 13.14 5.52
N ASP A 51 -3.67 13.61 4.35
CA ASP A 51 -3.34 15.03 4.11
C ASP A 51 -4.52 15.93 4.48
N ARG A 52 -5.69 15.64 3.93
CA ARG A 52 -6.91 16.39 4.23
C ARG A 52 -7.24 16.42 5.72
N TRP A 53 -7.13 15.27 6.38
CA TRP A 53 -7.44 15.13 7.79
C TRP A 53 -6.44 15.88 8.66
N ILE A 54 -5.13 15.75 8.41
CA ILE A 54 -4.08 16.46 9.13
C ILE A 54 -4.30 17.98 9.05
N ARG A 55 -4.62 18.51 7.87
CA ARG A 55 -4.88 19.96 7.70
C ARG A 55 -6.16 20.45 8.36
N SER A 56 -7.14 19.57 8.53
CA SER A 56 -8.44 19.92 9.12
C SER A 56 -8.54 19.67 10.63
N ARG A 57 -7.51 19.10 11.25
CA ARG A 57 -7.52 18.74 12.67
C ARG A 57 -7.58 19.99 13.58
N ASP A 58 -8.01 19.80 14.80
CA ASP A 58 -7.86 20.81 15.86
C ASP A 58 -6.38 20.90 16.28
N PRO A 59 -5.66 22.00 15.99
CA PRO A 59 -4.22 22.09 16.30
C PRO A 59 -3.91 22.10 17.81
N ALA A 60 -4.93 22.33 18.66
CA ALA A 60 -4.76 22.32 20.12
C ALA A 60 -4.79 20.90 20.71
N LYS A 61 -5.09 19.88 19.91
CA LYS A 61 -5.21 18.50 20.36
C LYS A 61 -4.12 17.60 19.77
N PRO A 62 -3.54 16.71 20.59
CA PRO A 62 -2.69 15.65 20.04
C PRO A 62 -3.53 14.70 19.19
N PHE A 63 -2.89 14.02 18.25
CA PHE A 63 -3.53 13.03 17.40
C PHE A 63 -2.76 11.73 17.34
N PHE A 64 -3.46 10.68 16.94
CA PHE A 64 -2.91 9.40 16.55
C PHE A 64 -3.45 9.02 15.18
N LEU A 65 -2.56 8.88 14.21
CA LEU A 65 -2.88 8.46 12.84
C LEU A 65 -2.32 7.06 12.59
N TYR A 66 -3.18 6.12 12.21
CA TYR A 66 -2.81 4.77 11.83
C TYR A 66 -3.13 4.56 10.35
N MET A 67 -2.10 4.26 9.56
CA MET A 67 -2.19 4.11 8.11
C MET A 67 -1.73 2.71 7.69
N PRO A 68 -2.60 1.70 7.79
CA PRO A 68 -2.28 0.33 7.36
C PRO A 68 -2.48 0.20 5.85
N PHE A 69 -1.47 0.56 5.07
CA PHE A 69 -1.49 0.34 3.64
C PHE A 69 -1.52 -1.16 3.31
N ILE A 70 -2.31 -1.55 2.29
CA ILE A 70 -2.23 -2.91 1.75
C ILE A 70 -1.00 -3.09 0.87
N ALA A 71 -0.45 -2.02 0.32
CA ALA A 71 0.77 -2.08 -0.48
C ALA A 71 1.97 -2.60 0.34
N PRO A 72 2.79 -3.51 -0.19
CA PRO A 72 2.74 -4.09 -1.54
C PRO A 72 2.10 -5.50 -1.60
N HIS A 73 0.99 -5.75 -0.91
CA HIS A 73 0.27 -7.04 -0.97
C HIS A 73 -0.34 -7.29 -2.37
N SER A 74 -0.53 -8.55 -2.73
CA SER A 74 -1.28 -8.92 -3.95
C SER A 74 -2.79 -8.61 -3.83
N PRO A 75 -3.49 -8.35 -4.97
CA PRO A 75 -2.99 -8.34 -6.34
C PRO A 75 -2.00 -7.21 -6.59
N LEU A 76 -0.91 -7.49 -7.34
CA LEU A 76 0.07 -6.45 -7.65
C LEU A 76 -0.46 -5.58 -8.79
N GLU A 77 -0.87 -4.38 -8.45
CA GLU A 77 -1.38 -3.37 -9.37
C GLU A 77 -0.73 -2.03 -9.05
N ALA A 78 -0.25 -1.32 -10.04
CA ALA A 78 0.33 0.00 -9.89
C ALA A 78 -0.10 0.91 -11.05
N PRO A 79 -0.07 2.25 -10.89
CA PRO A 79 -0.30 3.17 -11.99
C PRO A 79 0.69 2.96 -13.13
N GLU A 80 0.24 3.14 -14.37
CA GLU A 80 1.03 2.83 -15.58
C GLU A 80 2.36 3.59 -15.64
N ASP A 81 2.37 4.83 -15.18
CA ASP A 81 3.58 5.67 -15.12
C ASP A 81 4.62 5.13 -14.13
N TYR A 82 4.19 4.51 -13.03
CA TYR A 82 5.08 3.81 -12.10
C TYR A 82 5.59 2.50 -12.71
N VAL A 83 4.73 1.71 -13.35
CA VAL A 83 5.14 0.49 -14.04
C VAL A 83 6.20 0.79 -15.12
N ALA A 84 6.02 1.87 -15.86
CA ALA A 84 6.95 2.29 -16.91
C ALA A 84 8.35 2.61 -16.38
N LYS A 85 8.50 3.11 -15.15
CA LYS A 85 9.81 3.37 -14.52
C LYS A 85 10.65 2.08 -14.36
N TYR A 86 10.00 0.92 -14.26
CA TYR A 86 10.62 -0.37 -13.96
C TYR A 86 10.51 -1.38 -15.11
N ALA A 87 10.15 -0.94 -16.31
CA ALA A 87 9.93 -1.82 -17.45
C ALA A 87 11.15 -2.71 -17.80
N ASP A 88 12.37 -2.17 -17.58
CA ASP A 88 13.63 -2.86 -17.87
C ASP A 88 14.21 -3.57 -16.63
N LEU A 89 13.49 -3.62 -15.52
CA LEU A 89 13.96 -4.29 -14.31
C LEU A 89 13.88 -5.80 -14.45
N GLU A 90 15.06 -6.44 -14.56
CA GLU A 90 15.16 -7.89 -14.61
C GLU A 90 15.05 -8.52 -13.22
N ASP A 91 14.42 -9.68 -13.16
CA ASP A 91 14.42 -10.53 -11.97
C ASP A 91 15.60 -11.51 -12.04
N THR A 92 16.72 -11.13 -11.44
CA THR A 92 17.96 -11.93 -11.44
C THR A 92 18.01 -12.94 -10.30
N ARG A 93 16.95 -13.06 -9.49
CA ARG A 93 16.95 -13.99 -8.36
C ARG A 93 16.82 -15.43 -8.82
N GLU A 94 17.60 -16.32 -8.19
CA GLU A 94 17.37 -17.74 -8.29
C GLU A 94 16.09 -18.11 -7.54
N LEU A 95 14.99 -18.21 -8.27
CA LEU A 95 13.72 -18.66 -7.71
C LEU A 95 13.79 -20.17 -7.48
N THR A 96 13.88 -20.59 -6.23
CA THR A 96 13.71 -21.98 -5.87
C THR A 96 12.32 -22.47 -6.28
N ARG A 97 12.25 -23.59 -6.99
CA ARG A 97 10.97 -24.20 -7.39
C ARG A 97 10.16 -24.57 -6.16
N SER A 98 9.03 -23.89 -5.97
CA SER A 98 8.00 -24.30 -5.05
C SER A 98 6.65 -24.31 -5.78
N GLU A 99 5.70 -25.09 -5.30
CA GLU A 99 4.33 -25.13 -5.86
C GLU A 99 3.66 -23.76 -5.83
N SER A 100 4.02 -22.91 -4.89
CA SER A 100 3.55 -21.53 -4.78
C SER A 100 4.05 -20.66 -5.93
N ILE A 101 5.30 -20.84 -6.37
CA ILE A 101 5.86 -20.14 -7.54
C ILE A 101 5.12 -20.52 -8.81
N ASP A 102 4.82 -21.80 -9.00
CA ASP A 102 4.07 -22.28 -10.16
C ASP A 102 2.63 -21.78 -10.17
N ARG A 103 2.02 -21.62 -9.00
CA ARG A 103 0.68 -21.01 -8.85
C ARG A 103 0.70 -19.54 -9.27
N THR A 104 1.69 -18.77 -8.84
CA THR A 104 1.77 -17.34 -9.14
C THR A 104 2.13 -17.08 -10.59
N ARG A 105 2.99 -17.90 -11.21
CA ARG A 105 3.24 -17.86 -12.67
C ARG A 105 1.98 -18.12 -13.49
N ARG A 106 1.07 -18.96 -13.00
CA ARG A 106 -0.24 -19.16 -13.64
C ARG A 106 -1.16 -17.96 -13.49
N MET A 107 -1.02 -17.19 -12.38
CA MET A 107 -1.80 -15.98 -12.14
C MET A 107 -1.22 -14.74 -12.84
N ASN A 108 0.07 -14.78 -13.19
CA ASN A 108 0.75 -13.69 -13.93
C ASN A 108 1.59 -14.28 -15.08
N PRO A 109 0.94 -14.62 -16.20
CA PRO A 109 1.62 -15.26 -17.34
C PRO A 109 2.61 -14.35 -18.07
N ALA A 110 2.64 -13.06 -17.80
CA ALA A 110 3.47 -12.07 -18.50
C ALA A 110 4.94 -12.01 -18.02
N GLY A 111 5.37 -12.87 -17.08
CA GLY A 111 6.77 -12.91 -16.66
C GLY A 111 6.99 -12.63 -15.17
N SER A 112 8.11 -11.99 -14.83
CA SER A 112 8.46 -11.64 -13.45
C SER A 112 7.50 -10.60 -12.87
N ALA A 113 7.08 -10.79 -11.61
CA ALA A 113 6.32 -9.78 -10.88
C ALA A 113 7.21 -8.64 -10.34
N ARG A 114 8.53 -8.72 -10.54
CA ARG A 114 9.50 -7.76 -9.99
C ARG A 114 9.26 -6.31 -10.42
N PRO A 115 9.02 -6.01 -11.70
CA PRO A 115 8.73 -4.64 -12.14
C PRO A 115 7.47 -4.06 -11.49
N ILE A 116 6.38 -4.82 -11.47
CA ILE A 116 5.11 -4.37 -10.87
C ILE A 116 5.27 -4.21 -9.36
N TYR A 117 5.96 -5.14 -8.71
CA TYR A 117 6.23 -5.02 -7.26
C TYR A 117 7.03 -3.75 -6.94
N ALA A 118 8.08 -3.46 -7.71
CA ALA A 118 8.88 -2.24 -7.55
C ALA A 118 8.02 -0.99 -7.75
N ALA A 119 7.13 -0.99 -8.75
CA ALA A 119 6.20 0.10 -9.00
C ALA A 119 5.20 0.31 -7.85
N VAL A 120 4.68 -0.77 -7.25
CA VAL A 120 3.80 -0.67 -6.07
C VAL A 120 4.54 -0.08 -4.86
N VAL A 121 5.80 -0.49 -4.64
CA VAL A 121 6.63 0.03 -3.55
C VAL A 121 6.97 1.50 -3.77
N ASP A 122 7.31 1.91 -5.00
CA ASP A 122 7.58 3.31 -5.37
C ASP A 122 6.34 4.20 -5.15
N ALA A 123 5.16 3.72 -5.56
CA ALA A 123 3.91 4.44 -5.31
C ALA A 123 3.58 4.55 -3.81
N LEU A 124 3.93 3.52 -3.01
CA LEU A 124 3.79 3.58 -1.55
C LEU A 124 4.74 4.61 -0.94
N ASP A 125 5.99 4.67 -1.42
CA ASP A 125 6.98 5.64 -0.95
C ASP A 125 6.51 7.07 -1.21
N ASP A 126 6.01 7.36 -2.41
CA ASP A 126 5.43 8.67 -2.76
C ASP A 126 4.20 9.02 -1.88
N ALA A 127 3.34 8.05 -1.59
CA ALA A 127 2.18 8.23 -0.70
C ALA A 127 2.62 8.59 0.72
N ILE A 128 3.64 7.91 1.24
CA ILE A 128 4.24 8.22 2.55
C ILE A 128 4.91 9.61 2.49
N GLY A 129 5.66 9.90 1.43
CA GLY A 129 6.31 11.19 1.21
C GLY A 129 5.32 12.35 1.23
N LYS A 130 4.10 12.16 0.68
CA LYS A 130 3.03 13.14 0.76
C LYS A 130 2.62 13.44 2.22
N VAL A 131 2.42 12.41 3.04
CA VAL A 131 2.04 12.57 4.45
C VAL A 131 3.15 13.30 5.23
N LEU A 132 4.42 12.93 5.01
CA LEU A 132 5.56 13.59 5.64
C LEU A 132 5.65 15.06 5.23
N THR A 133 5.42 15.37 3.96
CA THR A 133 5.36 16.74 3.44
C THR A 133 4.25 17.53 4.13
N THR A 134 3.09 16.94 4.31
CA THR A 134 1.97 17.58 5.03
C THR A 134 2.34 17.93 6.47
N LEU A 135 2.98 17.02 7.21
CA LEU A 135 3.43 17.28 8.58
C LEU A 135 4.42 18.46 8.64
N LYS A 136 5.31 18.54 7.67
CA LYS A 136 6.28 19.64 7.55
C LYS A 136 5.61 20.96 7.21
N GLU A 137 4.68 20.99 6.25
CA GLU A 137 3.93 22.20 5.87
C GLU A 137 3.04 22.71 7.00
N GLU A 138 2.49 21.82 7.81
CA GLU A 138 1.73 22.15 9.02
C GLU A 138 2.63 22.55 10.22
N GLY A 139 3.95 22.46 10.08
CA GLY A 139 4.93 22.85 11.10
C GLY A 139 4.96 21.95 12.33
N ILE A 140 4.55 20.68 12.20
CA ILE A 140 4.45 19.71 13.29
C ILE A 140 5.35 18.48 13.13
N GLU A 141 6.20 18.47 12.12
CA GLU A 141 7.11 17.34 11.85
C GLU A 141 7.98 17.01 13.08
N GLU A 142 8.59 18.02 13.69
CA GLU A 142 9.49 17.88 14.85
C GLU A 142 8.78 17.48 16.15
N GLU A 143 7.45 17.64 16.18
CA GLU A 143 6.60 17.28 17.34
C GLU A 143 5.87 15.94 17.13
N THR A 144 6.11 15.27 15.98
CA THR A 144 5.41 14.04 15.60
C THR A 144 6.37 12.84 15.63
N ILE A 145 6.02 11.82 16.38
CA ILE A 145 6.73 10.53 16.33
C ILE A 145 6.17 9.73 15.17
N ILE A 146 7.04 9.35 14.23
CA ILE A 146 6.71 8.56 13.06
C ILE A 146 7.27 7.16 13.24
N LEU A 147 6.39 6.15 13.16
CA LEU A 147 6.76 4.74 13.21
C LEU A 147 6.41 4.09 11.86
N PHE A 148 7.41 3.53 11.21
CA PHE A 148 7.25 2.75 9.99
C PHE A 148 7.64 1.30 10.27
N SER A 149 6.77 0.36 9.91
CA SER A 149 7.01 -1.07 10.12
C SER A 149 6.30 -1.90 9.05
N SER A 150 6.93 -3.01 8.66
CA SER A 150 6.25 -4.08 7.95
C SER A 150 5.58 -5.02 8.96
N ASP A 151 4.46 -5.61 8.57
CA ASP A 151 3.74 -6.60 9.38
C ASP A 151 4.47 -7.95 9.43
N ASN A 152 5.01 -8.43 8.30
CA ASN A 152 5.59 -9.77 8.19
C ASN A 152 6.70 -9.93 7.13
N GLY A 153 7.12 -8.85 6.51
CA GLY A 153 8.10 -8.87 5.42
C GLY A 153 7.52 -9.27 4.06
N GLY A 154 8.33 -9.17 3.03
CA GLY A 154 7.93 -9.43 1.66
C GLY A 154 7.80 -10.91 1.32
N ALA A 155 6.78 -11.25 0.54
CA ALA A 155 6.54 -12.60 0.03
C ALA A 155 7.48 -12.91 -1.15
N ALA A 156 8.62 -13.50 -0.87
CA ALA A 156 9.57 -13.93 -1.91
C ALA A 156 9.03 -15.12 -2.72
N TYR A 157 8.13 -15.92 -2.16
CA TYR A 157 7.54 -17.10 -2.78
C TYR A 157 6.36 -16.81 -3.71
N ALA A 158 5.68 -15.69 -3.54
CA ALA A 158 4.44 -15.37 -4.27
C ALA A 158 4.67 -14.79 -5.67
N GLY A 159 5.55 -15.42 -6.46
CA GLY A 159 5.95 -14.92 -7.79
C GLY A 159 6.88 -13.74 -7.74
N GLY A 160 7.35 -13.48 -6.56
CA GLY A 160 8.60 -12.93 -6.31
C GLY A 160 8.82 -11.47 -6.61
N GLY A 161 7.93 -10.64 -6.29
CA GLY A 161 8.30 -9.22 -6.27
C GLY A 161 9.33 -8.92 -5.19
N ALA A 162 9.17 -9.51 -3.99
CA ALA A 162 9.94 -9.16 -2.81
C ALA A 162 11.33 -9.80 -2.74
N ASP A 163 12.27 -9.05 -2.14
CA ASP A 163 13.55 -9.52 -1.66
C ASP A 163 13.76 -8.95 -0.25
N ASN A 164 13.98 -9.82 0.73
CA ASN A 164 14.14 -9.41 2.12
C ASN A 164 15.61 -9.26 2.54
N TYR A 165 16.57 -9.53 1.63
CA TYR A 165 17.99 -9.36 1.92
C TYR A 165 18.31 -7.88 2.24
N PRO A 166 19.16 -7.57 3.25
CA PRO A 166 19.97 -8.48 4.09
C PRO A 166 19.25 -9.02 5.33
N LEU A 167 17.97 -8.78 5.49
CA LEU A 167 17.20 -9.28 6.62
C LEU A 167 16.85 -10.75 6.44
N ARG A 168 16.71 -11.47 7.56
CA ARG A 168 16.39 -12.88 7.56
C ARG A 168 14.89 -13.10 7.55
N GLY A 169 14.43 -14.02 6.70
CA GLY A 169 13.04 -14.44 6.65
C GLY A 169 12.21 -13.64 5.64
N GLY A 170 10.92 -13.71 5.79
CA GLY A 170 9.89 -13.11 4.96
C GLY A 170 8.55 -13.71 5.30
N LYS A 171 7.52 -13.29 4.61
CA LYS A 171 6.16 -13.78 4.78
C LYS A 171 6.07 -15.29 4.47
#